data_6f21088087ea931b9e213c7a15745372
#
_entry.id   6f21088087ea931b9e213c7a15745372
#
_cell.length_a   1.000
_cell.length_b   1.000
_cell.length_c   1.000
_cell.angle_alpha   90.00
_cell.angle_beta   90.00
_cell.angle_gamma   90.00
#
_symmetry.space_group_name_H-M   'P 1'
#
loop_
_entity.id
_entity.type
_entity.pdbx_description
1 polymer ?
#
loop_
_entity_poly.entity_id
_entity_poly.type
_entity_poly.pdbx_seq_one_letter_code
_entity_poly.pdbx_strand_id
1 'polypeptide(L)'
;VPFFPYPWNIVSWLPITKEDKVLEIGAGCGAITGALAKKAGSVTCVELSRQRSLVNAYRNEDCDNVTILLGAFEKVEKTLAEKYDYITFIGVFEYAACYTDNENPFSYMLQLVERHLAPGGKIVIAIENRLGLKYWAGCAEDHVGRFFEGLEGYPNTKDVHTFSRTELIRLFHEAGNFQPEFYYPYPDYKFPFSIYSDAYLPRKGDLKENICNYDQRRLLLFDESKVFDTLIDNGLFPEFSNSFLVLSLIHI
;
A
#
# COMPACT_ATOMS: atom_id res chain seq x y z
N VAL A 1 -13.48 10.00 -20.81
CA VAL A 1 -12.05 9.69 -20.98
C VAL A 1 -11.87 8.30 -20.44
N PRO A 2 -11.40 7.31 -21.23
CA PRO A 2 -11.12 5.99 -20.68
C PRO A 2 -10.00 6.15 -19.63
N PHE A 3 -10.30 5.80 -18.38
CA PHE A 3 -9.29 5.73 -17.34
C PHE A 3 -8.41 4.51 -17.63
N PHE A 4 -7.22 4.74 -18.18
CA PHE A 4 -6.20 3.71 -18.17
C PHE A 4 -5.78 3.49 -16.72
N PRO A 5 -5.64 2.24 -16.26
CA PRO A 5 -5.14 1.95 -14.93
C PRO A 5 -3.65 2.30 -14.86
N TYR A 6 -3.36 3.40 -14.21
CA TYR A 6 -1.98 3.79 -13.94
C TYR A 6 -1.66 3.53 -12.46
N PRO A 7 -0.46 3.04 -12.13
CA PRO A 7 -0.06 2.81 -10.75
C PRO A 7 -0.23 4.06 -9.85
N TRP A 8 0.01 5.25 -10.40
CA TRP A 8 -0.12 6.51 -9.64
C TRP A 8 -1.56 6.90 -9.28
N ASN A 9 -2.59 6.22 -9.82
CA ASN A 9 -3.97 6.47 -9.42
C ASN A 9 -4.17 6.26 -7.92
N ILE A 10 -3.36 5.39 -7.30
CA ILE A 10 -3.44 5.11 -5.86
C ILE A 10 -3.16 6.34 -4.99
N VAL A 11 -2.36 7.30 -5.45
CA VAL A 11 -2.00 8.52 -4.70
C VAL A 11 -2.56 9.81 -5.33
N SER A 12 -3.06 9.76 -6.56
CA SER A 12 -3.46 10.96 -7.31
C SER A 12 -4.61 11.73 -6.68
N TRP A 13 -5.50 11.07 -5.96
CA TRP A 13 -6.67 11.62 -5.29
C TRP A 13 -6.37 12.17 -3.87
N LEU A 14 -5.22 11.80 -3.28
CA LEU A 14 -4.83 12.31 -1.97
C LEU A 14 -4.72 13.85 -2.02
N PRO A 15 -5.17 14.55 -0.98
CA PRO A 15 -5.16 16.02 -0.94
C PRO A 15 -3.77 16.59 -0.61
N ILE A 16 -2.75 16.08 -1.29
CA ILE A 16 -1.37 16.56 -1.18
C ILE A 16 -1.24 17.87 -1.94
N THR A 17 -0.57 18.85 -1.37
CA THR A 17 -0.37 20.20 -1.91
C THR A 17 1.11 20.56 -2.01
N LYS A 18 1.43 21.69 -2.64
CA LYS A 18 2.81 22.20 -2.75
C LYS A 18 3.44 22.66 -1.43
N GLU A 19 2.67 22.68 -0.38
CA GLU A 19 3.16 22.99 0.99
C GLU A 19 3.60 21.73 1.72
N ASP A 20 3.15 20.56 1.27
CA ASP A 20 3.39 19.27 1.94
C ASP A 20 4.75 18.69 1.58
N LYS A 21 5.39 18.06 2.58
CA LYS A 21 6.58 17.23 2.46
C LYS A 21 6.18 15.76 2.51
N VAL A 22 6.66 14.98 1.56
CA VAL A 22 6.37 13.55 1.47
C VAL A 22 7.63 12.72 1.66
N LEU A 23 7.56 11.69 2.50
CA LEU A 23 8.55 10.62 2.61
C LEU A 23 7.99 9.37 1.92
N GLU A 24 8.61 8.94 0.84
CA GLU A 24 8.27 7.71 0.13
C GLU A 24 9.24 6.59 0.52
N ILE A 25 8.77 5.58 1.25
CA ILE A 25 9.57 4.44 1.67
C ILE A 25 9.37 3.31 0.67
N GLY A 26 10.49 2.79 0.12
CA GLY A 26 10.47 1.78 -0.93
C GLY A 26 10.05 2.33 -2.29
N ALA A 27 10.61 3.46 -2.70
CA ALA A 27 10.24 4.17 -3.92
C ALA A 27 10.41 3.35 -5.23
N GLY A 28 11.14 2.24 -5.18
CA GLY A 28 11.35 1.35 -6.31
C GLY A 28 11.91 2.10 -7.53
N CYS A 29 11.30 1.86 -8.70
CA CYS A 29 11.67 2.51 -9.95
C CYS A 29 10.99 3.87 -10.18
N GLY A 30 10.40 4.48 -9.13
CA GLY A 30 9.88 5.85 -9.17
C GLY A 30 8.53 6.04 -9.88
N ALA A 31 7.72 4.99 -9.98
CA ALA A 31 6.41 5.11 -10.63
C ALA A 31 5.44 6.00 -9.82
N ILE A 32 5.50 5.93 -8.51
CA ILE A 32 4.70 6.75 -7.59
C ILE A 32 5.39 8.08 -7.30
N THR A 33 6.73 8.09 -7.19
CA THR A 33 7.55 9.29 -6.94
C THR A 33 7.16 10.46 -7.83
N GLY A 34 7.06 10.25 -9.14
CA GLY A 34 6.71 11.30 -10.09
C GLY A 34 5.29 11.88 -9.90
N ALA A 35 4.34 11.05 -9.43
CA ALA A 35 2.99 11.51 -9.10
C ALA A 35 2.99 12.34 -7.81
N LEU A 36 3.75 11.92 -6.81
CA LEU A 36 3.94 12.66 -5.56
C LEU A 36 4.64 13.99 -5.82
N ALA A 37 5.73 14.01 -6.60
CA ALA A 37 6.52 15.20 -6.93
C ALA A 37 5.69 16.29 -7.64
N LYS A 38 4.74 15.88 -8.50
CA LYS A 38 3.82 16.82 -9.16
C LYS A 38 2.89 17.53 -8.18
N LYS A 39 2.57 16.93 -7.05
CA LYS A 39 1.63 17.45 -6.05
C LYS A 39 2.34 18.10 -4.88
N ALA A 40 3.33 17.45 -4.31
CA ALA A 40 4.05 17.88 -3.11
C ALA A 40 5.03 19.02 -3.35
N GLY A 41 5.40 19.73 -2.29
CA GLY A 41 6.49 20.70 -2.27
C GLY A 41 7.84 20.01 -2.35
N SER A 42 8.01 18.90 -1.62
CA SER A 42 9.20 18.05 -1.70
C SER A 42 8.86 16.57 -1.48
N VAL A 43 9.65 15.70 -2.10
CA VAL A 43 9.57 14.24 -1.93
C VAL A 43 10.93 13.70 -1.60
N THR A 44 11.06 13.08 -0.42
CA THR A 44 12.23 12.31 -0.03
C THR A 44 11.94 10.83 -0.23
N CYS A 45 12.68 10.18 -1.11
CA CYS A 45 12.56 8.75 -1.40
C CYS A 45 13.63 7.96 -0.65
N VAL A 46 13.25 6.84 -0.06
CA VAL A 46 14.20 5.85 0.47
C VAL A 46 14.04 4.56 -0.31
N GLU A 47 15.13 4.08 -0.91
CA GLU A 47 15.15 2.84 -1.69
C GLU A 47 16.43 2.04 -1.40
N LEU A 48 16.27 0.75 -1.16
CA LEU A 48 17.40 -0.15 -0.82
C LEU A 48 18.26 -0.47 -2.05
N SER A 49 17.64 -0.63 -3.21
CA SER A 49 18.31 -1.05 -4.44
C SER A 49 18.91 0.13 -5.20
N ARG A 50 20.24 0.11 -5.36
CA ARG A 50 20.95 1.10 -6.18
C ARG A 50 20.43 1.14 -7.63
N GLN A 51 20.12 -0.01 -8.21
CA GLN A 51 19.61 -0.08 -9.59
C GLN A 51 18.25 0.57 -9.72
N ARG A 52 17.32 0.28 -8.78
CA ARG A 52 15.99 0.90 -8.76
C ARG A 52 16.08 2.41 -8.51
N SER A 53 16.96 2.85 -7.60
CA SER A 53 17.19 4.27 -7.34
C SER A 53 17.69 5.02 -8.57
N LEU A 54 18.58 4.42 -9.38
CA LEU A 54 19.02 5.01 -10.64
C LEU A 54 17.87 5.11 -11.66
N VAL A 55 17.05 4.07 -11.78
CA VAL A 55 15.86 4.11 -12.65
C VAL A 55 14.90 5.21 -12.20
N ASN A 56 14.68 5.34 -10.88
CA ASN A 56 13.86 6.42 -10.31
C ASN A 56 14.44 7.80 -10.67
N ALA A 57 15.73 8.00 -10.47
CA ALA A 57 16.41 9.26 -10.79
C ALA A 57 16.27 9.66 -12.27
N TYR A 58 16.49 8.72 -13.20
CA TYR A 58 16.29 8.97 -14.62
C TYR A 58 14.81 9.21 -15.00
N ARG A 59 13.90 8.46 -14.41
CA ARG A 59 12.47 8.61 -14.68
C ARG A 59 11.92 9.97 -14.26
N ASN A 60 12.45 10.53 -13.18
CA ASN A 60 11.99 11.76 -12.56
C ASN A 60 13.05 12.87 -12.63
N GLU A 61 13.93 12.84 -13.65
CA GLU A 61 15.04 13.81 -13.81
C GLU A 61 14.55 15.26 -13.98
N ASP A 62 13.33 15.45 -14.48
CA ASP A 62 12.69 16.76 -14.61
C ASP A 62 12.06 17.29 -13.31
N CYS A 63 12.11 16.49 -12.20
CA CYS A 63 11.55 16.86 -10.92
C CYS A 63 12.65 17.36 -9.98
N ASP A 64 12.76 18.68 -9.83
CA ASP A 64 13.77 19.35 -8.98
C ASP A 64 13.49 19.25 -7.48
N ASN A 65 12.30 18.78 -7.10
CA ASN A 65 11.84 18.62 -5.71
C ASN A 65 11.93 17.17 -5.19
N VAL A 66 12.69 16.28 -5.86
CA VAL A 66 12.88 14.90 -5.47
C VAL A 66 14.29 14.66 -4.93
N THR A 67 14.38 14.06 -3.75
CA THR A 67 15.65 13.60 -3.15
C THR A 67 15.58 12.08 -2.98
N ILE A 68 16.59 11.34 -3.46
CA ILE A 68 16.64 9.88 -3.34
C ILE A 68 17.76 9.49 -2.40
N LEU A 69 17.43 8.79 -1.32
CA LEU A 69 18.34 8.26 -0.32
C LEU A 69 18.46 6.74 -0.51
N LEU A 70 19.68 6.27 -0.71
CA LEU A 70 19.99 4.85 -0.93
C LEU A 70 20.27 4.16 0.42
N GLY A 71 19.48 3.16 0.77
CA GLY A 71 19.69 2.33 1.95
C GLY A 71 18.41 1.73 2.52
N ALA A 72 18.57 0.84 3.51
CA ALA A 72 17.45 0.35 4.30
C ALA A 72 16.89 1.48 5.17
N PHE A 73 15.55 1.59 5.24
CA PHE A 73 14.88 2.69 5.96
C PHE A 73 15.35 2.79 7.41
N GLU A 74 15.46 1.70 8.14
CA GLU A 74 15.92 1.66 9.55
C GLU A 74 17.30 2.32 9.78
N LYS A 75 18.15 2.34 8.74
CA LYS A 75 19.46 3.02 8.78
C LYS A 75 19.37 4.47 8.32
N VAL A 76 18.61 4.71 7.26
CA VAL A 76 18.45 6.03 6.64
C VAL A 76 17.67 6.95 7.56
N GLU A 77 16.64 6.45 8.27
CA GLU A 77 15.78 7.26 9.15
C GLU A 77 16.54 8.09 10.17
N LYS A 78 17.69 7.58 10.65
CA LYS A 78 18.58 8.28 11.62
C LYS A 78 19.23 9.53 11.04
N THR A 79 19.25 9.66 9.73
CA THR A 79 19.79 10.83 9.01
C THR A 79 18.73 11.84 8.62
N LEU A 80 17.44 11.48 8.77
CA LEU A 80 16.32 12.36 8.44
C LEU A 80 16.13 13.38 9.56
N ALA A 81 16.34 14.64 9.24
CA ALA A 81 16.17 15.75 10.20
C ALA A 81 14.77 16.39 10.09
N GLU A 82 14.05 16.13 9.00
CA GLU A 82 12.76 16.75 8.71
C GLU A 82 11.59 15.93 9.23
N LYS A 83 10.43 16.62 9.34
CA LYS A 83 9.12 16.01 9.54
C LYS A 83 8.35 16.06 8.24
N TYR A 84 7.47 15.08 8.04
CA TYR A 84 6.73 14.88 6.81
C TYR A 84 5.22 14.91 7.06
N ASP A 85 4.50 15.54 6.13
CA ASP A 85 3.03 15.60 6.16
C ASP A 85 2.42 14.29 5.67
N TYR A 86 3.12 13.59 4.80
CA TYR A 86 2.75 12.24 4.35
C TYR A 86 3.95 11.31 4.36
N ILE A 87 3.76 10.10 4.89
CA ILE A 87 4.73 9.01 4.78
C ILE A 87 4.04 7.84 4.07
N THR A 88 4.61 7.37 2.96
CA THR A 88 3.96 6.38 2.10
C THR A 88 4.71 5.05 2.06
N PHE A 89 3.96 3.95 2.11
CA PHE A 89 4.40 2.57 1.90
C PHE A 89 3.49 1.95 0.84
N ILE A 90 3.88 1.97 -0.41
CA ILE A 90 3.07 1.44 -1.51
C ILE A 90 3.66 0.12 -1.98
N GLY A 91 3.09 -1.01 -1.52
CA GLY A 91 3.60 -2.35 -1.80
C GLY A 91 4.99 -2.61 -1.20
N VAL A 92 5.17 -2.23 0.06
CA VAL A 92 6.48 -2.30 0.76
C VAL A 92 6.33 -2.72 2.22
N PHE A 93 5.23 -2.36 2.86
CA PHE A 93 5.04 -2.60 4.29
C PHE A 93 5.08 -4.10 4.64
N GLU A 94 4.62 -4.96 3.76
CA GLU A 94 4.64 -6.42 3.85
C GLU A 94 6.03 -7.01 4.04
N TYR A 95 7.06 -6.28 3.64
CA TYR A 95 8.47 -6.69 3.76
C TYR A 95 9.17 -6.19 5.03
N ALA A 96 8.46 -5.54 5.96
CA ALA A 96 9.10 -4.97 7.15
C ALA A 96 9.93 -6.01 7.94
N ALA A 97 9.47 -7.26 8.02
CA ALA A 97 10.20 -8.34 8.68
C ALA A 97 11.55 -8.70 8.03
N CYS A 98 11.76 -8.37 6.75
CA CYS A 98 13.03 -8.62 6.05
C CYS A 98 14.14 -7.65 6.48
N TYR A 99 13.80 -6.54 7.13
CA TYR A 99 14.73 -5.41 7.31
C TYR A 99 15.01 -5.05 8.75
N THR A 100 14.46 -5.79 9.71
CA THR A 100 14.71 -5.60 11.14
C THR A 100 14.70 -6.93 11.88
N ASP A 101 15.58 -7.03 12.90
CA ASP A 101 15.62 -8.16 13.83
C ASP A 101 14.63 -7.99 15.02
N ASN A 102 13.75 -6.99 14.97
CA ASN A 102 12.77 -6.75 16.02
C ASN A 102 11.73 -7.89 16.05
N GLU A 103 11.35 -8.35 17.24
CA GLU A 103 10.34 -9.40 17.42
C GLU A 103 8.97 -9.02 16.85
N ASN A 104 8.66 -7.72 16.80
CA ASN A 104 7.41 -7.16 16.27
C ASN A 104 7.71 -6.18 15.12
N PRO A 105 8.20 -6.65 13.96
CA PRO A 105 8.78 -5.81 12.92
C PRO A 105 7.80 -4.77 12.35
N PHE A 106 6.54 -5.11 12.20
CA PHE A 106 5.52 -4.24 11.61
C PHE A 106 5.12 -3.11 12.57
N SER A 107 4.85 -3.41 13.83
CA SER A 107 4.60 -2.39 14.86
C SER A 107 5.82 -1.48 15.04
N TYR A 108 7.02 -2.07 15.05
CA TYR A 108 8.27 -1.32 15.14
C TYR A 108 8.43 -0.35 13.95
N MET A 109 8.11 -0.78 12.73
CA MET A 109 8.18 0.08 11.55
C MET A 109 7.22 1.27 11.67
N LEU A 110 5.98 1.06 12.15
CA LEU A 110 5.01 2.13 12.41
C LEU A 110 5.54 3.12 13.46
N GLN A 111 6.15 2.63 14.55
CA GLN A 111 6.76 3.47 15.57
C GLN A 111 7.97 4.26 15.06
N LEU A 112 8.76 3.68 14.13
CA LEU A 112 9.86 4.42 13.49
C LEU A 112 9.34 5.59 12.67
N VAL A 113 8.33 5.37 11.82
CA VAL A 113 7.81 6.42 10.95
C VAL A 113 7.04 7.49 11.71
N GLU A 114 6.40 7.14 12.84
CA GLU A 114 5.74 8.09 13.74
C GLU A 114 6.68 9.24 14.12
N ARG A 115 7.95 8.91 14.39
CA ARG A 115 8.98 9.90 14.77
C ARG A 115 9.24 10.94 13.68
N HIS A 116 8.90 10.65 12.43
CA HIS A 116 9.13 11.52 11.29
C HIS A 116 7.87 12.22 10.79
N LEU A 117 6.70 11.95 11.38
CA LEU A 117 5.48 12.66 11.04
C LEU A 117 5.46 14.10 11.60
N ALA A 118 4.97 15.01 10.78
CA ALA A 118 4.59 16.35 11.19
C ALA A 118 3.31 16.30 12.06
N PRO A 119 3.01 17.32 12.86
CA PRO A 119 1.71 17.43 13.53
C PRO A 119 0.57 17.38 12.51
N GLY A 120 -0.36 16.42 12.68
CA GLY A 120 -1.44 16.17 11.71
C GLY A 120 -1.02 15.40 10.45
N GLY A 121 0.23 14.95 10.38
CA GLY A 121 0.74 14.13 9.28
C GLY A 121 0.06 12.77 9.19
N LYS A 122 0.13 12.16 8.01
CA LYS A 122 -0.56 10.92 7.67
C LYS A 122 0.39 9.84 7.19
N ILE A 123 0.15 8.60 7.64
CA ILE A 123 0.74 7.41 7.03
C ILE A 123 -0.22 6.92 5.95
N VAL A 124 0.32 6.52 4.81
CA VAL A 124 -0.40 5.94 3.67
C VAL A 124 0.19 4.58 3.36
N ILE A 125 -0.55 3.51 3.56
CA ILE A 125 -0.10 2.14 3.28
C ILE A 125 -1.00 1.53 2.21
N ALA A 126 -0.42 1.08 1.09
CA ALA A 126 -1.11 0.24 0.12
C ALA A 126 -0.52 -1.17 0.19
N ILE A 127 -1.39 -2.17 0.41
CA ILE A 127 -0.99 -3.55 0.69
C ILE A 127 -2.08 -4.52 0.23
N GLU A 128 -1.71 -5.73 -0.19
CA GLU A 128 -2.66 -6.79 -0.47
C GLU A 128 -3.39 -7.22 0.82
N ASN A 129 -4.67 -7.57 0.63
CA ASN A 129 -5.44 -8.23 1.68
C ASN A 129 -5.18 -9.74 1.61
N ARG A 130 -4.62 -10.34 2.67
CA ARG A 130 -4.39 -11.81 2.71
C ARG A 130 -5.65 -12.64 2.52
N LEU A 131 -6.84 -12.08 2.84
CA LEU A 131 -8.16 -12.68 2.62
C LEU A 131 -8.81 -12.24 1.31
N GLY A 132 -8.07 -11.53 0.43
CA GLY A 132 -8.59 -11.03 -0.83
C GLY A 132 -9.25 -12.12 -1.68
N LEU A 133 -10.41 -11.80 -2.27
CA LEU A 133 -11.21 -12.75 -3.05
C LEU A 133 -10.41 -13.44 -4.16
N LYS A 134 -9.43 -12.73 -4.73
CA LYS A 134 -8.55 -13.28 -5.78
C LYS A 134 -7.83 -14.56 -5.36
N TYR A 135 -7.44 -14.68 -4.09
CA TYR A 135 -6.75 -15.87 -3.58
C TYR A 135 -7.69 -17.08 -3.45
N TRP A 136 -8.94 -16.84 -3.05
CA TRP A 136 -9.99 -17.87 -3.04
C TRP A 136 -10.36 -18.32 -4.46
N ALA A 137 -10.29 -17.39 -5.40
CA ALA A 137 -10.59 -17.63 -6.81
C ALA A 137 -9.45 -18.30 -7.61
N GLY A 138 -8.34 -18.66 -6.96
CA GLY A 138 -7.25 -19.41 -7.60
C GLY A 138 -6.02 -18.56 -7.98
N CYS A 139 -5.85 -17.36 -7.39
CA CYS A 139 -4.61 -16.63 -7.48
C CYS A 139 -3.59 -17.19 -6.48
N ALA A 140 -2.34 -17.36 -6.90
CA ALA A 140 -1.26 -17.62 -5.98
C ALA A 140 -0.97 -16.35 -5.15
N GLU A 141 -0.37 -16.51 -3.97
CA GLU A 141 0.06 -15.38 -3.14
C GLU A 141 1.12 -14.55 -3.89
N ASP A 142 0.96 -13.23 -3.89
CA ASP A 142 1.68 -12.31 -4.78
C ASP A 142 3.20 -12.30 -4.58
N HIS A 143 3.68 -12.55 -3.35
CA HIS A 143 5.09 -12.39 -2.98
C HIS A 143 5.88 -13.69 -3.03
N VAL A 144 5.23 -14.82 -2.72
CA VAL A 144 5.89 -16.13 -2.64
C VAL A 144 5.43 -17.11 -3.71
N GLY A 145 4.38 -16.76 -4.49
CA GLY A 145 3.90 -17.56 -5.61
C GLY A 145 3.26 -18.90 -5.22
N ARG A 146 2.87 -19.09 -3.95
CA ARG A 146 2.22 -20.30 -3.46
C ARG A 146 0.72 -20.11 -3.30
N PHE A 147 -0.06 -21.11 -3.70
CA PHE A 147 -1.49 -21.10 -3.45
C PHE A 147 -1.78 -21.17 -1.95
N PHE A 148 -2.74 -20.39 -1.51
CA PHE A 148 -3.32 -20.37 -0.16
C PHE A 148 -2.35 -19.95 0.97
N GLU A 149 -1.09 -19.64 0.69
CA GLU A 149 -0.07 -19.32 1.70
C GLU A 149 -0.55 -18.23 2.67
N GLY A 150 -1.09 -17.11 2.17
CA GLY A 150 -1.67 -16.06 2.99
C GLY A 150 -2.93 -16.51 3.73
N LEU A 151 -3.83 -17.25 3.05
CA LEU A 151 -5.07 -17.76 3.66
C LEU A 151 -4.80 -18.72 4.82
N GLU A 152 -3.76 -19.55 4.71
CA GLU A 152 -3.34 -20.51 5.75
C GLU A 152 -2.45 -19.89 6.83
N GLY A 153 -2.19 -18.58 6.77
CA GLY A 153 -1.44 -17.87 7.80
C GLY A 153 0.08 -17.95 7.65
N TYR A 154 0.58 -18.08 6.42
CA TYR A 154 2.01 -18.13 6.08
C TYR A 154 2.78 -19.27 6.76
N PRO A 155 2.34 -20.53 6.64
CA PRO A 155 2.98 -21.65 7.33
C PRO A 155 4.41 -21.91 6.87
N ASN A 156 4.77 -21.49 5.66
CA ASN A 156 6.09 -21.72 5.06
C ASN A 156 6.92 -20.45 4.86
N THR A 157 6.41 -19.28 5.22
CA THR A 157 7.03 -17.98 4.95
C THR A 157 7.07 -17.14 6.21
N LYS A 158 8.25 -16.57 6.54
CA LYS A 158 8.43 -15.70 7.71
C LYS A 158 8.74 -14.25 7.36
N ASP A 159 9.30 -14.03 6.19
CA ASP A 159 9.93 -12.75 5.82
C ASP A 159 8.96 -11.76 5.18
N VAL A 160 7.88 -12.25 4.56
CA VAL A 160 6.86 -11.44 3.92
C VAL A 160 5.50 -11.79 4.51
N HIS A 161 4.70 -10.75 4.83
CA HIS A 161 3.42 -10.95 5.47
C HIS A 161 2.41 -9.88 5.06
N THR A 162 1.30 -10.29 4.47
CA THR A 162 0.14 -9.43 4.27
C THR A 162 -0.92 -9.69 5.35
N PHE A 163 -1.86 -8.80 5.50
CA PHE A 163 -2.77 -8.78 6.64
C PHE A 163 -4.23 -8.74 6.17
N SER A 164 -5.12 -9.28 7.00
CA SER A 164 -6.54 -8.97 6.92
C SER A 164 -6.82 -7.57 7.49
N ARG A 165 -8.02 -7.04 7.22
CA ARG A 165 -8.46 -5.76 7.75
C ARG A 165 -8.38 -5.71 9.29
N THR A 166 -8.88 -6.74 9.95
CA THR A 166 -8.86 -6.85 11.42
C THR A 166 -7.45 -6.91 11.99
N GLU A 167 -6.54 -7.61 11.32
CA GLU A 167 -5.13 -7.68 11.74
C GLU A 167 -4.44 -6.33 11.60
N LEU A 168 -4.67 -5.58 10.51
CA LEU A 168 -4.14 -4.22 10.34
C LEU A 168 -4.66 -3.28 11.43
N ILE A 169 -5.96 -3.29 11.72
CA ILE A 169 -6.53 -2.46 12.79
C ILE A 169 -5.82 -2.75 14.13
N ARG A 170 -5.65 -4.03 14.47
CA ARG A 170 -4.95 -4.44 15.69
C ARG A 170 -3.51 -3.95 15.69
N LEU A 171 -2.79 -4.15 14.58
CA LEU A 171 -1.40 -3.73 14.42
C LEU A 171 -1.21 -2.23 14.63
N PHE A 172 -2.09 -1.42 14.05
CA PHE A 172 -2.05 0.03 14.23
C PHE A 172 -2.30 0.43 15.69
N HIS A 173 -3.26 -0.20 16.38
CA HIS A 173 -3.53 0.06 17.79
C HIS A 173 -2.38 -0.38 18.71
N GLU A 174 -1.72 -1.50 18.40
CA GLU A 174 -0.56 -2.00 19.15
C GLU A 174 0.68 -1.11 18.94
N ALA A 175 0.81 -0.50 17.77
CA ALA A 175 1.93 0.38 17.45
C ALA A 175 1.84 1.76 18.14
N GLY A 176 0.63 2.25 18.42
CA GLY A 176 0.43 3.56 19.05
C GLY A 176 -0.99 4.12 18.87
N ASN A 177 -1.13 5.44 18.98
CA ASN A 177 -2.41 6.16 18.86
C ASN A 177 -2.83 6.39 17.40
N PHE A 178 -2.69 5.38 16.57
CA PHE A 178 -3.07 5.44 15.16
C PHE A 178 -4.56 5.19 14.97
N GLN A 179 -5.16 5.94 14.04
CA GLN A 179 -6.55 5.75 13.63
C GLN A 179 -6.59 5.42 12.12
N PRO A 180 -6.60 4.13 11.76
CA PRO A 180 -6.60 3.72 10.37
C PRO A 180 -7.98 3.89 9.73
N GLU A 181 -8.04 4.63 8.63
CA GLU A 181 -9.17 4.73 7.71
C GLU A 181 -8.92 3.82 6.51
N PHE A 182 -9.87 2.95 6.18
CA PHE A 182 -9.71 1.99 5.09
C PHE A 182 -10.36 2.47 3.81
N TYR A 183 -9.58 2.33 2.74
CA TYR A 183 -10.01 2.48 1.37
C TYR A 183 -9.75 1.17 0.62
N TYR A 184 -10.57 0.89 -0.38
CA TYR A 184 -10.60 -0.38 -1.11
C TYR A 184 -10.36 -0.12 -2.59
N PRO A 185 -9.08 -0.14 -3.05
CA PRO A 185 -8.74 -0.03 -4.46
C PRO A 185 -9.27 -1.23 -5.25
N TYR A 186 -9.96 -0.99 -6.35
CA TYR A 186 -10.53 -2.05 -7.18
C TYR A 186 -10.00 -1.95 -8.62
N PRO A 187 -9.59 -3.06 -9.24
CA PRO A 187 -9.57 -4.43 -8.72
C PRO A 187 -8.43 -4.70 -7.72
N ASP A 188 -7.39 -3.85 -7.69
CA ASP A 188 -6.24 -3.96 -6.80
C ASP A 188 -5.52 -2.60 -6.72
N TYR A 189 -4.71 -2.37 -5.65
CA TYR A 189 -3.98 -1.11 -5.47
C TYR A 189 -2.93 -0.85 -6.55
N LYS A 190 -2.41 -1.90 -7.19
CA LYS A 190 -1.39 -1.78 -8.25
C LYS A 190 -1.91 -1.03 -9.47
N PHE A 191 -3.18 -1.23 -9.81
CA PHE A 191 -3.83 -0.61 -10.97
C PHE A 191 -5.30 -0.28 -10.67
N PRO A 192 -5.60 0.64 -9.76
CA PRO A 192 -6.97 0.93 -9.38
C PRO A 192 -7.74 1.68 -10.46
N PHE A 193 -8.93 1.19 -10.80
CA PHE A 193 -9.94 1.90 -11.59
C PHE A 193 -10.84 2.75 -10.70
N SER A 194 -11.15 2.21 -9.51
CA SER A 194 -11.99 2.85 -8.51
C SER A 194 -11.40 2.63 -7.12
N ILE A 195 -11.66 3.55 -6.23
CA ILE A 195 -11.28 3.44 -4.81
C ILE A 195 -12.54 3.68 -3.99
N TYR A 196 -12.98 2.66 -3.28
CA TYR A 196 -14.10 2.73 -2.34
C TYR A 196 -13.57 3.02 -0.92
N SER A 197 -14.47 3.29 0.03
CA SER A 197 -14.12 3.53 1.43
C SER A 197 -15.20 2.95 2.35
N ASP A 198 -14.94 2.89 3.66
CA ASP A 198 -15.96 2.51 4.65
C ASP A 198 -17.20 3.42 4.60
N ALA A 199 -17.01 4.71 4.23
CA ALA A 199 -18.12 5.65 4.08
C ALA A 199 -18.88 5.49 2.75
N TYR A 200 -18.27 4.89 1.75
CA TYR A 200 -18.85 4.70 0.42
C TYR A 200 -18.40 3.35 -0.18
N LEU A 201 -19.13 2.31 0.19
CA LEU A 201 -18.90 0.95 -0.31
C LEU A 201 -19.52 0.77 -1.70
N PRO A 202 -19.02 -0.19 -2.51
CA PRO A 202 -19.62 -0.52 -3.80
C PRO A 202 -21.03 -1.08 -3.61
N ARG A 203 -21.88 -0.83 -4.61
CA ARG A 203 -23.21 -1.43 -4.72
C ARG A 203 -23.15 -2.65 -5.63
N LYS A 204 -24.14 -3.52 -5.52
CA LYS A 204 -24.31 -4.65 -6.44
C LYS A 204 -24.25 -4.18 -7.88
N GLY A 205 -23.41 -4.80 -8.66
CA GLY A 205 -23.20 -4.48 -10.07
C GLY A 205 -22.17 -3.42 -10.37
N ASP A 206 -21.59 -2.75 -9.38
CA ASP A 206 -20.51 -1.76 -9.58
C ASP A 206 -19.18 -2.42 -9.97
N LEU A 207 -18.93 -3.68 -9.56
CA LEU A 207 -17.69 -4.41 -9.72
C LEU A 207 -17.71 -5.38 -10.92
N LYS A 208 -18.34 -5.02 -12.02
CA LYS A 208 -18.49 -5.90 -13.20
C LYS A 208 -17.24 -5.97 -14.07
N GLU A 209 -16.43 -4.92 -14.08
CA GLU A 209 -15.23 -4.82 -14.91
C GLU A 209 -13.99 -5.29 -14.13
N ASN A 210 -13.99 -6.55 -13.68
CA ASN A 210 -12.86 -7.14 -12.98
C ASN A 210 -11.86 -7.71 -13.97
N ILE A 211 -10.63 -7.18 -13.96
CA ILE A 211 -9.51 -7.72 -14.73
C ILE A 211 -8.74 -8.70 -13.85
N CYS A 212 -9.11 -9.98 -13.92
CA CYS A 212 -8.59 -11.01 -13.03
C CYS A 212 -7.11 -11.38 -13.28
N ASN A 213 -6.57 -11.11 -14.47
CA ASN A 213 -5.25 -11.57 -14.90
C ASN A 213 -4.30 -10.41 -15.25
N TYR A 214 -4.40 -9.29 -14.54
CA TYR A 214 -3.61 -8.09 -14.82
C TYR A 214 -2.12 -8.23 -14.43
N ASP A 215 -1.80 -9.07 -13.47
CA ASP A 215 -0.46 -9.31 -12.94
C ASP A 215 0.09 -10.70 -13.23
N GLN A 216 -0.76 -11.74 -13.26
CA GLN A 216 -0.36 -13.12 -13.57
C GLN A 216 -1.49 -13.94 -14.18
N ARG A 217 -1.12 -14.94 -15.00
CA ARG A 217 -2.08 -15.90 -15.52
C ARG A 217 -2.48 -16.88 -14.40
N ARG A 218 -3.77 -17.14 -14.26
CA ARG A 218 -4.30 -18.07 -13.27
C ARG A 218 -5.54 -18.79 -13.77
N LEU A 219 -5.81 -19.95 -13.19
CA LEU A 219 -7.11 -20.61 -13.33
C LEU A 219 -8.15 -19.84 -12.51
N LEU A 220 -9.28 -19.50 -13.15
CA LEU A 220 -10.40 -18.89 -12.45
C LEU A 220 -11.35 -19.98 -11.97
N LEU A 221 -11.45 -20.17 -10.66
CA LEU A 221 -12.32 -21.18 -10.04
C LEU A 221 -13.79 -20.77 -10.09
N PHE A 222 -14.07 -19.48 -10.09
CA PHE A 222 -15.42 -18.91 -10.16
C PHE A 222 -15.39 -17.50 -10.78
N ASP A 223 -16.56 -16.96 -11.08
CA ASP A 223 -16.73 -15.57 -11.53
C ASP A 223 -16.66 -14.62 -10.33
N GLU A 224 -15.52 -13.95 -10.15
CA GLU A 224 -15.26 -13.05 -9.02
C GLU A 224 -16.29 -11.90 -8.96
N SER A 225 -16.73 -11.37 -10.12
CA SER A 225 -17.70 -10.28 -10.14
C SER A 225 -19.04 -10.68 -9.51
N LYS A 226 -19.49 -11.91 -9.75
CA LYS A 226 -20.70 -12.44 -9.14
C LYS A 226 -20.52 -12.72 -7.64
N VAL A 227 -19.35 -13.19 -7.25
CA VAL A 227 -19.07 -13.42 -5.83
C VAL A 227 -18.92 -12.09 -5.09
N PHE A 228 -18.32 -11.05 -5.69
CA PHE A 228 -18.35 -9.71 -5.13
C PHE A 228 -19.76 -9.18 -4.91
N ASP A 229 -20.67 -9.37 -5.87
CA ASP A 229 -22.08 -9.02 -5.70
C ASP A 229 -22.71 -9.71 -4.49
N THR A 230 -22.38 -10.99 -4.28
CA THR A 230 -22.84 -11.76 -3.10
C THR A 230 -22.24 -11.22 -1.80
N LEU A 231 -20.95 -10.89 -1.80
CA LEU A 231 -20.28 -10.32 -0.63
C LEU A 231 -20.82 -8.93 -0.27
N ILE A 232 -21.13 -8.10 -1.28
CA ILE A 232 -21.78 -6.80 -1.11
C ILE A 232 -23.14 -6.94 -0.46
N ASP A 233 -24.00 -7.84 -1.00
CA ASP A 233 -25.33 -8.11 -0.46
C ASP A 233 -25.30 -8.57 1.02
N ASN A 234 -24.20 -9.16 1.47
CA ASN A 234 -23.99 -9.66 2.83
C ASN A 234 -23.13 -8.75 3.73
N GLY A 235 -22.71 -7.57 3.23
CA GLY A 235 -21.88 -6.63 3.99
C GLY A 235 -20.43 -7.10 4.22
N LEU A 236 -19.94 -8.04 3.41
CA LEU A 236 -18.63 -8.68 3.58
C LEU A 236 -17.54 -8.12 2.64
N PHE A 237 -17.89 -7.21 1.73
CA PHE A 237 -16.94 -6.65 0.76
C PHE A 237 -15.63 -6.13 1.39
N PRO A 238 -15.66 -5.37 2.52
CA PRO A 238 -14.43 -4.87 3.14
C PRO A 238 -13.44 -5.96 3.55
N GLU A 239 -13.94 -7.11 3.98
CA GLU A 239 -13.10 -8.23 4.44
C GLU A 239 -12.48 -9.02 3.28
N PHE A 240 -13.10 -8.98 2.10
CA PHE A 240 -12.70 -9.76 0.91
C PHE A 240 -12.20 -8.88 -0.25
N SER A 241 -12.11 -7.57 -0.11
CA SER A 241 -11.44 -6.72 -1.11
C SER A 241 -10.01 -7.21 -1.33
N ASN A 242 -9.51 -7.14 -2.58
CA ASN A 242 -8.21 -7.75 -2.91
C ASN A 242 -7.01 -7.02 -2.27
N SER A 243 -7.19 -5.75 -1.95
CA SER A 243 -6.14 -4.93 -1.33
C SER A 243 -6.73 -3.78 -0.53
N PHE A 244 -5.91 -3.17 0.28
CA PHE A 244 -6.22 -1.99 1.07
C PHE A 244 -5.34 -0.81 0.70
N LEU A 245 -5.91 0.38 0.79
CA LEU A 245 -5.18 1.62 0.98
C LEU A 245 -5.60 2.17 2.34
N VAL A 246 -4.67 2.21 3.28
CA VAL A 246 -4.93 2.66 4.65
C VAL A 246 -4.32 4.03 4.83
N LEU A 247 -5.15 5.00 5.25
CA LEU A 247 -4.71 6.29 5.72
C LEU A 247 -4.82 6.31 7.24
N SER A 248 -3.74 6.64 7.94
CA SER A 248 -3.79 6.75 9.39
C SER A 248 -3.28 8.09 9.87
N LEU A 249 -4.11 8.77 10.65
CA LEU A 249 -3.73 9.93 11.45
C LEU A 249 -3.16 9.45 12.78
N ILE A 250 -2.27 10.27 13.36
CA ILE A 250 -1.88 10.13 14.75
C ILE A 250 -2.60 11.21 15.52
N HIS A 251 -3.33 10.83 16.56
CA HIS A 251 -3.81 11.76 17.56
C HIS A 251 -2.71 12.01 18.61
N ILE A 252 -2.16 13.21 18.56
CA ILE A 252 -1.26 13.74 19.59
C ILE A 252 -2.10 14.20 20.77
#